data_32a92fd107cfbf632bb55728cfad9c68
#
_entry.id   32a92fd107cfbf632bb55728cfad9c68
#
_cell.length_a   1.000
_cell.length_b   1.000
_cell.length_c   1.000
_cell.angle_alpha   90.00
_cell.angle_beta   90.00
_cell.angle_gamma   90.00
#
_symmetry.space_group_name_H-M   'P 1'
#
loop_
_entity.id
_entity.type
_entity.pdbx_description
1 polymer ?
#
loop_
_entity_poly.entity_id
_entity_poly.type
_entity_poly.pdbx_seq_one_letter_code
_entity_poly.pdbx_strand_id
1 'polypeptide(L)'
;MSWALLYSLPFMTVIQNVAAQIGSVTGRGIAANLRRHYPRPVLWAAVLLLLAANVINLGADLSAMGAAMQMLLGGRIVIYTLGFGVLCLLLETFLNYRRYSAVLKFTTLSLFAYVAVVFAVHVPWGEALRAVVIPHVERTAAFATGFVAILGTTISPYLFFWQAAQEIEEEKRSHSKALYVAPAKAGPEMARIRQDTLVGMAFSNIVAIFIVFAASATLHANGVTTIETAAQAAEALRPVAGRFAFLLFAFGIIGTGLLAVPVLAGSAAYAVSEMLGRPASLDSRPNRARLFYGTIAMTTLAGALLQPIGINPVRALYWSAVINGLLAAPLMAVMMLIVTNPRAMGHLTLKGGGTILGWVATAVMALASVLFFASLF
;
A
#
# COMPACT_ATOMS: atom_id res chain seq x y z
N MET A 1 -19.55 5.74 -2.64
CA MET A 1 -18.14 6.10 -2.92
C MET A 1 -17.40 5.07 -3.80
N SER A 2 -18.01 3.99 -4.25
CA SER A 2 -17.37 2.93 -5.07
C SER A 2 -16.73 3.48 -6.36
N TRP A 3 -17.28 4.57 -6.91
CA TRP A 3 -16.73 5.26 -8.07
C TRP A 3 -15.27 5.72 -7.87
N ALA A 4 -14.89 6.08 -6.63
CA ALA A 4 -13.54 6.54 -6.34
C ALA A 4 -12.49 5.45 -6.62
N LEU A 5 -12.83 4.17 -6.43
CA LEU A 5 -11.96 3.04 -6.78
C LEU A 5 -11.72 2.98 -8.30
N LEU A 6 -12.78 3.13 -9.12
CA LEU A 6 -12.64 3.12 -10.57
C LEU A 6 -11.77 4.29 -11.06
N TYR A 7 -12.07 5.50 -10.58
CA TYR A 7 -11.37 6.71 -11.01
C TYR A 7 -9.96 6.85 -10.46
N SER A 8 -9.63 6.17 -9.34
CA SER A 8 -8.25 6.12 -8.84
C SER A 8 -7.34 5.22 -9.68
N LEU A 9 -7.87 4.26 -10.46
CA LEU A 9 -7.07 3.32 -11.24
C LEU A 9 -6.04 3.98 -12.18
N PRO A 10 -6.39 4.96 -13.04
CA PRO A 10 -5.40 5.63 -13.87
C PRO A 10 -4.35 6.39 -13.04
N PHE A 11 -4.76 6.98 -11.90
CA PHE A 11 -3.85 7.71 -11.03
C PHE A 11 -2.85 6.79 -10.32
N MET A 12 -3.34 5.71 -9.71
CA MET A 12 -2.45 4.73 -9.07
C MET A 12 -1.51 4.08 -10.08
N THR A 13 -2.00 3.77 -11.29
CA THR A 13 -1.18 3.17 -12.33
C THR A 13 -0.07 4.10 -12.80
N VAL A 14 -0.37 5.38 -13.06
CA VAL A 14 0.67 6.32 -13.52
C VAL A 14 1.71 6.59 -12.45
N ILE A 15 1.32 6.76 -11.19
CA ILE A 15 2.25 7.05 -10.10
C ILE A 15 3.12 5.82 -9.77
N GLN A 16 2.55 4.63 -9.82
CA GLN A 16 3.32 3.40 -9.62
C GLN A 16 4.31 3.16 -10.77
N ASN A 17 3.91 3.45 -12.02
CA ASN A 17 4.83 3.47 -13.16
C ASN A 17 5.95 4.50 -13.01
N VAL A 18 5.65 5.68 -12.47
CA VAL A 18 6.66 6.71 -12.17
C VAL A 18 7.68 6.19 -11.16
N ALA A 19 7.22 5.52 -10.09
CA ALA A 19 8.11 4.91 -9.10
C ALA A 19 9.04 3.86 -9.71
N ALA A 20 8.47 2.94 -10.50
CA ALA A 20 9.23 1.91 -11.20
C ALA A 20 10.22 2.51 -12.20
N GLN A 21 9.80 3.52 -12.96
CA GLN A 21 10.66 4.21 -13.91
C GLN A 21 11.84 4.91 -13.22
N ILE A 22 11.64 5.53 -12.06
CA ILE A 22 12.73 6.13 -11.27
C ILE A 22 13.76 5.05 -10.92
N GLY A 23 13.33 3.90 -10.40
CA GLY A 23 14.21 2.77 -10.05
C GLY A 23 14.99 2.25 -11.25
N SER A 24 14.29 1.81 -12.29
CA SER A 24 14.88 1.16 -13.47
C SER A 24 15.78 2.09 -14.29
N VAL A 25 15.43 3.38 -14.42
CA VAL A 25 16.23 4.32 -15.20
C VAL A 25 17.49 4.70 -14.46
N THR A 26 17.38 5.02 -13.17
CA THR A 26 18.50 5.60 -12.41
C THR A 26 19.36 4.55 -11.72
N GLY A 27 18.88 3.30 -11.58
CA GLY A 27 19.47 2.27 -10.73
C GLY A 27 19.54 2.70 -9.25
N ARG A 28 18.66 3.62 -8.84
CA ARG A 28 18.62 4.21 -7.51
C ARG A 28 17.17 4.42 -7.06
N GLY A 29 16.93 4.21 -5.79
CA GLY A 29 15.60 4.48 -5.22
C GLY A 29 15.31 5.97 -5.08
N ILE A 30 14.11 6.27 -4.62
CA ILE A 30 13.59 7.65 -4.54
C ILE A 30 14.44 8.50 -3.59
N ALA A 31 14.76 7.98 -2.39
CA ALA A 31 15.55 8.72 -1.41
C ALA A 31 16.99 8.95 -1.88
N ALA A 32 17.61 8.01 -2.60
CA ALA A 32 18.94 8.16 -3.17
C ALA A 32 18.95 9.24 -4.28
N ASN A 33 17.92 9.31 -5.11
CA ASN A 33 17.77 10.36 -6.11
C ASN A 33 17.56 11.74 -5.46
N LEU A 34 16.72 11.81 -4.41
CA LEU A 34 16.56 13.05 -3.64
C LEU A 34 17.88 13.52 -3.03
N ARG A 35 18.64 12.62 -2.41
CA ARG A 35 19.94 12.95 -1.82
C ARG A 35 20.91 13.55 -2.84
N ARG A 36 20.85 13.11 -4.08
CA ARG A 36 21.78 13.53 -5.13
C ARG A 36 21.39 14.82 -5.82
N HIS A 37 20.08 15.07 -6.00
CA HIS A 37 19.62 16.10 -6.92
C HIS A 37 18.79 17.22 -6.24
N TYR A 38 18.44 17.04 -4.95
CA TYR A 38 17.55 17.97 -4.23
C TYR A 38 18.15 18.40 -2.88
N PRO A 39 17.68 19.53 -2.31
CA PRO A 39 18.13 20.01 -1.01
C PRO A 39 17.86 19.02 0.11
N ARG A 40 18.72 18.96 1.10
CA ARG A 40 18.60 18.07 2.27
C ARG A 40 17.25 18.16 3.00
N PRO A 41 16.63 19.34 3.21
CA PRO A 41 15.32 19.41 3.87
C PRO A 41 14.22 18.62 3.14
N VAL A 42 14.20 18.63 1.81
CA VAL A 42 13.23 17.86 1.01
C VAL A 42 13.42 16.36 1.21
N LEU A 43 14.68 15.88 1.22
CA LEU A 43 15.01 14.49 1.50
C LEU A 43 14.54 14.07 2.90
N TRP A 44 14.88 14.86 3.92
CA TRP A 44 14.49 14.56 5.31
C TRP A 44 12.98 14.57 5.48
N ALA A 45 12.29 15.58 4.93
CA ALA A 45 10.83 15.64 4.98
C ALA A 45 10.19 14.41 4.33
N ALA A 46 10.61 14.03 3.12
CA ALA A 46 10.06 12.88 2.42
C ALA A 46 10.25 11.57 3.20
N VAL A 47 11.47 11.33 3.74
CA VAL A 47 11.77 10.10 4.46
C VAL A 47 11.07 10.06 5.83
N LEU A 48 10.99 11.18 6.56
CA LEU A 48 10.30 11.23 7.85
C LEU A 48 8.79 11.06 7.69
N LEU A 49 8.18 11.66 6.66
CA LEU A 49 6.76 11.47 6.34
C LEU A 49 6.48 9.99 6.02
N LEU A 50 7.33 9.36 5.20
CA LEU A 50 7.21 7.94 4.88
C LEU A 50 7.35 7.06 6.14
N LEU A 51 8.35 7.32 6.99
CA LEU A 51 8.56 6.58 8.22
C LEU A 51 7.34 6.65 9.15
N ALA A 52 6.81 7.86 9.35
CA ALA A 52 5.62 8.06 10.19
C ALA A 52 4.42 7.27 9.64
N ALA A 53 4.15 7.38 8.34
CA ALA A 53 3.09 6.63 7.69
C ALA A 53 3.29 5.12 7.86
N ASN A 54 4.51 4.61 7.61
CA ASN A 54 4.78 3.17 7.66
C ASN A 54 4.67 2.61 9.08
N VAL A 55 5.13 3.33 10.11
CA VAL A 55 4.97 2.88 11.51
C VAL A 55 3.49 2.77 11.88
N ILE A 56 2.67 3.76 11.47
CA ILE A 56 1.22 3.73 11.74
C ILE A 56 0.55 2.57 10.99
N ASN A 57 0.89 2.37 9.71
CA ASN A 57 0.37 1.25 8.92
C ASN A 57 0.78 -0.10 9.50
N LEU A 58 2.07 -0.27 9.88
CA LEU A 58 2.56 -1.49 10.53
C LEU A 58 1.77 -1.78 11.81
N GLY A 59 1.52 -0.75 12.62
CA GLY A 59 0.70 -0.87 13.83
C GLY A 59 -0.74 -1.30 13.53
N ALA A 60 -1.34 -0.72 12.50
CA ALA A 60 -2.70 -1.06 12.08
C ALA A 60 -2.78 -2.51 11.55
N ASP A 61 -1.85 -2.91 10.67
CA ASP A 61 -1.83 -4.26 10.09
C ASP A 61 -1.55 -5.34 11.15
N LEU A 62 -0.55 -5.15 12.01
CA LEU A 62 -0.25 -6.06 13.11
C LEU A 62 -1.42 -6.17 14.10
N SER A 63 -2.10 -5.05 14.38
CA SER A 63 -3.30 -5.04 15.23
C SER A 63 -4.47 -5.77 14.59
N ALA A 64 -4.66 -5.63 13.26
CA ALA A 64 -5.69 -6.34 12.52
C ALA A 64 -5.43 -7.86 12.51
N MET A 65 -4.17 -8.28 12.32
CA MET A 65 -3.78 -9.69 12.44
C MET A 65 -4.02 -10.21 13.86
N GLY A 66 -3.69 -9.41 14.88
CA GLY A 66 -3.96 -9.71 16.28
C GLY A 66 -5.45 -9.86 16.58
N ALA A 67 -6.30 -8.96 16.05
CA ALA A 67 -7.75 -9.02 16.17
C ALA A 67 -8.35 -10.25 15.47
N ALA A 68 -7.84 -10.60 14.29
CA ALA A 68 -8.26 -11.79 13.57
C ALA A 68 -7.93 -13.08 14.35
N MET A 69 -6.76 -13.16 14.96
CA MET A 69 -6.38 -14.29 15.82
C MET A 69 -7.20 -14.31 17.11
N GLN A 70 -7.43 -13.16 17.74
CA GLN A 70 -8.31 -13.05 18.92
C GLN A 70 -9.73 -13.51 18.62
N MET A 71 -10.26 -13.20 17.46
CA MET A 71 -11.60 -13.65 17.02
C MET A 71 -11.69 -15.18 16.96
N LEU A 72 -10.62 -15.87 16.59
CA LEU A 72 -10.58 -17.33 16.48
C LEU A 72 -10.30 -18.05 17.81
N LEU A 73 -9.36 -17.54 18.60
CA LEU A 73 -8.82 -18.21 19.78
C LEU A 73 -9.21 -17.56 21.10
N GLY A 74 -9.82 -16.37 21.05
CA GLY A 74 -10.05 -15.54 22.25
C GLY A 74 -8.77 -14.94 22.80
N GLY A 75 -8.76 -14.57 24.08
CA GLY A 75 -7.56 -14.05 24.75
C GLY A 75 -7.28 -12.56 24.48
N ARG A 76 -6.04 -12.13 24.72
CA ARG A 76 -5.62 -10.73 24.67
C ARG A 76 -4.99 -10.40 23.31
N ILE A 77 -5.58 -9.44 22.59
CA ILE A 77 -5.12 -8.98 21.25
C ILE A 77 -3.63 -8.57 21.26
N VAL A 78 -3.15 -7.93 22.32
CA VAL A 78 -1.76 -7.46 22.46
C VAL A 78 -0.76 -8.60 22.31
N ILE A 79 -1.07 -9.79 22.85
CA ILE A 79 -0.18 -10.97 22.78
C ILE A 79 -0.03 -11.40 21.33
N TYR A 80 -1.13 -11.45 20.58
CA TYR A 80 -1.11 -11.83 19.18
C TYR A 80 -0.43 -10.77 18.30
N THR A 81 -0.70 -9.49 18.55
CA THR A 81 -0.06 -8.38 17.81
C THR A 81 1.45 -8.39 17.97
N LEU A 82 1.94 -8.52 19.22
CA LEU A 82 3.38 -8.62 19.49
C LEU A 82 3.98 -9.90 18.93
N GLY A 83 3.25 -11.02 19.04
CA GLY A 83 3.64 -12.30 18.46
C GLY A 83 3.81 -12.23 16.94
N PHE A 84 2.88 -11.59 16.23
CA PHE A 84 3.00 -11.36 14.79
C PHE A 84 4.13 -10.38 14.45
N GLY A 85 4.36 -9.34 15.25
CA GLY A 85 5.49 -8.45 15.08
C GLY A 85 6.83 -9.20 15.14
N VAL A 86 7.01 -10.05 16.16
CA VAL A 86 8.21 -10.90 16.29
C VAL A 86 8.29 -11.90 15.14
N LEU A 87 7.19 -12.56 14.78
CA LEU A 87 7.16 -13.50 13.67
C LEU A 87 7.58 -12.84 12.35
N CYS A 88 7.04 -11.67 12.02
CA CYS A 88 7.42 -10.92 10.82
C CYS A 88 8.91 -10.58 10.82
N LEU A 89 9.46 -10.10 11.94
CA LEU A 89 10.90 -9.81 12.07
C LEU A 89 11.75 -11.05 11.84
N LEU A 90 11.36 -12.20 12.37
CA LEU A 90 12.07 -13.46 12.14
C LEU A 90 11.99 -13.89 10.67
N LEU A 91 10.81 -13.80 10.06
CA LEU A 91 10.63 -14.12 8.65
C LEU A 91 11.49 -13.22 7.76
N GLU A 92 11.48 -11.90 7.99
CA GLU A 92 12.26 -10.93 7.19
C GLU A 92 13.77 -11.07 7.38
N THR A 93 14.21 -11.48 8.57
CA THR A 93 15.64 -11.60 8.88
C THR A 93 16.25 -12.91 8.41
N PHE A 94 15.51 -14.03 8.52
CA PHE A 94 16.04 -15.38 8.30
C PHE A 94 15.53 -16.06 7.03
N LEU A 95 14.37 -15.64 6.50
CA LEU A 95 13.83 -16.23 5.28
C LEU A 95 14.02 -15.32 4.07
N ASN A 96 14.29 -15.93 2.93
CA ASN A 96 14.30 -15.22 1.67
C ASN A 96 12.87 -14.77 1.31
N TYR A 97 12.66 -13.45 1.22
CA TYR A 97 11.36 -12.84 0.92
C TYR A 97 10.63 -13.49 -0.26
N ARG A 98 11.33 -13.83 -1.35
CA ARG A 98 10.73 -14.48 -2.51
C ARG A 98 10.07 -15.83 -2.19
N ARG A 99 10.71 -16.64 -1.35
CA ARG A 99 10.21 -17.98 -1.05
C ARG A 99 8.96 -17.92 -0.18
N TYR A 100 8.98 -17.15 0.89
CA TYR A 100 7.81 -17.09 1.74
C TYR A 100 6.67 -16.29 1.11
N SER A 101 6.94 -15.20 0.36
CA SER A 101 5.92 -14.45 -0.34
C SER A 101 5.21 -15.28 -1.42
N ALA A 102 5.94 -16.18 -2.10
CA ALA A 102 5.34 -17.09 -3.06
C ALA A 102 4.31 -18.03 -2.40
N VAL A 103 4.58 -18.50 -1.18
CA VAL A 103 3.63 -19.32 -0.41
C VAL A 103 2.45 -18.46 0.08
N LEU A 104 2.73 -17.28 0.64
CA LEU A 104 1.70 -16.40 1.19
C LEU A 104 0.77 -15.81 0.13
N LYS A 105 1.17 -15.73 -1.13
CA LYS A 105 0.26 -15.37 -2.23
C LYS A 105 -0.98 -16.25 -2.29
N PHE A 106 -0.88 -17.51 -1.88
CA PHE A 106 -2.05 -18.39 -1.82
C PHE A 106 -3.05 -17.97 -0.73
N THR A 107 -2.61 -17.31 0.34
CA THR A 107 -3.53 -16.81 1.37
C THR A 107 -4.40 -15.68 0.84
N THR A 108 -3.90 -14.90 -0.12
CA THR A 108 -4.68 -13.83 -0.76
C THR A 108 -5.84 -14.37 -1.61
N LEU A 109 -5.81 -15.67 -1.97
CA LEU A 109 -6.94 -16.31 -2.65
C LEU A 109 -8.20 -16.30 -1.79
N SER A 110 -8.08 -16.21 -0.46
CA SER A 110 -9.23 -16.03 0.44
C SER A 110 -10.06 -14.78 0.11
N LEU A 111 -9.45 -13.75 -0.48
CA LEU A 111 -10.15 -12.53 -0.92
C LEU A 111 -11.14 -12.80 -2.04
N PHE A 112 -10.94 -13.87 -2.84
CA PHE A 112 -11.92 -14.29 -3.84
C PHE A 112 -13.24 -14.78 -3.23
N ALA A 113 -13.26 -15.09 -1.92
CA ALA A 113 -14.49 -15.35 -1.21
C ALA A 113 -15.46 -14.16 -1.27
N TYR A 114 -14.95 -12.91 -1.26
CA TYR A 114 -15.79 -11.73 -1.45
C TYR A 114 -16.40 -11.66 -2.85
N VAL A 115 -15.66 -12.11 -3.87
CA VAL A 115 -16.18 -12.24 -5.24
C VAL A 115 -17.32 -13.28 -5.25
N ALA A 116 -17.10 -14.43 -4.62
CA ALA A 116 -18.13 -15.48 -4.52
C ALA A 116 -19.37 -15.01 -3.76
N VAL A 117 -19.22 -14.22 -2.68
CA VAL A 117 -20.35 -13.63 -1.95
C VAL A 117 -21.24 -12.80 -2.87
N VAL A 118 -20.66 -11.93 -3.70
CA VAL A 118 -21.42 -11.05 -4.59
C VAL A 118 -22.32 -11.83 -5.57
N PHE A 119 -21.89 -13.03 -5.98
CA PHE A 119 -22.70 -13.92 -6.83
C PHE A 119 -23.65 -14.83 -6.05
N ALA A 120 -23.44 -15.01 -4.75
CA ALA A 120 -24.29 -15.84 -3.88
C ALA A 120 -25.43 -15.06 -3.23
N VAL A 121 -25.32 -13.73 -3.12
CA VAL A 121 -26.34 -12.86 -2.53
C VAL A 121 -27.04 -12.05 -3.61
N HIS A 122 -28.24 -11.52 -3.28
CA HIS A 122 -28.95 -10.64 -4.20
C HIS A 122 -28.29 -9.25 -4.22
N VAL A 123 -27.57 -8.95 -5.31
CA VAL A 123 -26.97 -7.64 -5.56
C VAL A 123 -27.82 -6.90 -6.60
N PRO A 124 -28.29 -5.68 -6.31
CA PRO A 124 -28.96 -4.85 -7.31
C PRO A 124 -27.93 -4.29 -8.31
N TRP A 125 -27.56 -5.10 -9.30
CA TRP A 125 -26.47 -4.81 -10.25
C TRP A 125 -26.59 -3.46 -10.95
N GLY A 126 -27.83 -3.04 -11.27
CA GLY A 126 -28.06 -1.73 -11.88
C GLY A 126 -27.61 -0.57 -11.00
N GLU A 127 -27.96 -0.61 -9.71
CA GLU A 127 -27.53 0.40 -8.73
C GLU A 127 -26.04 0.29 -8.39
N ALA A 128 -25.55 -0.93 -8.21
CA ALA A 128 -24.14 -1.20 -7.90
C ALA A 128 -23.21 -0.68 -9.01
N LEU A 129 -23.50 -1.00 -10.27
CA LEU A 129 -22.73 -0.52 -11.42
C LEU A 129 -22.85 1.01 -11.59
N ARG A 130 -24.05 1.55 -11.40
CA ARG A 130 -24.26 3.01 -11.41
C ARG A 130 -23.42 3.70 -10.34
N ALA A 131 -23.33 3.14 -9.12
CA ALA A 131 -22.53 3.68 -8.02
C ALA A 131 -21.01 3.63 -8.29
N VAL A 132 -20.54 2.74 -9.18
CA VAL A 132 -19.14 2.68 -9.60
C VAL A 132 -18.82 3.68 -10.73
N VAL A 133 -19.79 3.93 -11.62
CA VAL A 133 -19.57 4.77 -12.81
C VAL A 133 -19.93 6.24 -12.55
N ILE A 134 -21.01 6.50 -11.80
CA ILE A 134 -21.51 7.86 -11.59
C ILE A 134 -21.01 8.40 -10.24
N PRO A 135 -20.15 9.43 -10.25
CA PRO A 135 -19.71 10.08 -9.02
C PRO A 135 -20.89 10.71 -8.26
N HIS A 136 -21.03 10.34 -7.00
CA HIS A 136 -21.93 11.02 -6.06
C HIS A 136 -21.04 11.68 -4.99
N VAL A 137 -21.14 12.99 -4.88
CA VAL A 137 -20.30 13.81 -3.98
C VAL A 137 -21.20 14.46 -2.94
N GLU A 138 -20.89 14.21 -1.68
CA GLU A 138 -21.57 14.85 -0.55
C GLU A 138 -20.64 15.90 0.08
N ARG A 139 -21.21 17.00 0.58
CA ARG A 139 -20.44 18.05 1.24
C ARG A 139 -20.42 17.83 2.76
N THR A 140 -19.91 16.68 3.18
CA THR A 140 -19.80 16.30 4.59
C THR A 140 -18.36 15.96 4.96
N ALA A 141 -17.98 16.20 6.22
CA ALA A 141 -16.65 15.82 6.72
C ALA A 141 -16.43 14.29 6.63
N ALA A 142 -17.47 13.49 6.86
CA ALA A 142 -17.41 12.04 6.72
C ALA A 142 -17.10 11.62 5.29
N PHE A 143 -17.71 12.29 4.29
CA PHE A 143 -17.41 12.03 2.88
C PHE A 143 -15.96 12.40 2.54
N ALA A 144 -15.49 13.58 2.95
CA ALA A 144 -14.12 14.04 2.69
C ALA A 144 -13.09 13.06 3.29
N THR A 145 -13.30 12.65 4.55
CA THR A 145 -12.43 11.69 5.24
C THR A 145 -12.42 10.32 4.55
N GLY A 146 -13.60 9.80 4.21
CA GLY A 146 -13.73 8.52 3.52
C GLY A 146 -13.13 8.55 2.11
N PHE A 147 -13.26 9.66 1.40
CA PHE A 147 -12.66 9.82 0.08
C PHE A 147 -11.12 9.83 0.15
N VAL A 148 -10.54 10.58 1.10
CA VAL A 148 -9.09 10.56 1.35
C VAL A 148 -8.62 9.17 1.77
N ALA A 149 -9.38 8.45 2.60
CA ALA A 149 -9.06 7.08 2.98
C ALA A 149 -9.04 6.12 1.77
N ILE A 150 -10.02 6.19 0.87
CA ILE A 150 -10.05 5.38 -0.35
C ILE A 150 -8.84 5.69 -1.24
N LEU A 151 -8.54 6.97 -1.46
CA LEU A 151 -7.38 7.38 -2.24
C LEU A 151 -6.07 6.94 -1.56
N GLY A 152 -5.96 7.06 -0.24
CA GLY A 152 -4.77 6.66 0.52
C GLY A 152 -4.54 5.14 0.57
N THR A 153 -5.62 4.36 0.50
CA THR A 153 -5.53 2.89 0.37
C THR A 153 -5.07 2.49 -1.04
N THR A 154 -5.53 3.18 -2.08
CA THR A 154 -5.22 2.86 -3.46
C THR A 154 -3.86 3.44 -3.91
N ILE A 155 -3.50 4.62 -3.40
CA ILE A 155 -2.28 5.36 -3.75
C ILE A 155 -1.42 5.52 -2.49
N SER A 156 -0.80 4.44 -2.06
CA SER A 156 -0.07 4.41 -0.78
C SER A 156 1.42 4.75 -0.95
N PRO A 157 1.96 5.68 -0.15
CA PRO A 157 3.34 6.14 -0.26
C PRO A 157 4.41 5.06 -0.16
N TYR A 158 4.22 4.06 0.68
CA TYR A 158 5.19 2.99 0.87
C TYR A 158 5.39 2.15 -0.39
N LEU A 159 4.35 2.01 -1.22
CA LEU A 159 4.44 1.30 -2.49
C LEU A 159 5.36 1.99 -3.49
N PHE A 160 5.50 3.31 -3.44
CA PHE A 160 6.39 4.04 -4.33
C PHE A 160 7.85 3.70 -4.06
N PHE A 161 8.27 3.77 -2.80
CA PHE A 161 9.64 3.44 -2.40
C PHE A 161 9.94 1.96 -2.60
N TRP A 162 8.96 1.11 -2.28
CA TRP A 162 9.06 -0.33 -2.51
C TRP A 162 9.24 -0.66 -3.98
N GLN A 163 8.39 -0.12 -4.86
CA GLN A 163 8.45 -0.38 -6.30
C GLN A 163 9.79 0.03 -6.90
N ALA A 164 10.25 1.25 -6.60
CA ALA A 164 11.54 1.72 -7.08
C ALA A 164 12.69 0.81 -6.61
N ALA A 165 12.65 0.34 -5.36
CA ALA A 165 13.64 -0.58 -4.83
C ALA A 165 13.56 -1.98 -5.47
N GLN A 166 12.35 -2.49 -5.75
CA GLN A 166 12.19 -3.81 -6.39
C GLN A 166 12.75 -3.84 -7.83
N GLU A 167 12.59 -2.77 -8.60
CA GLU A 167 13.20 -2.67 -9.94
C GLU A 167 14.74 -2.74 -9.85
N ILE A 168 15.33 -2.10 -8.85
CA ILE A 168 16.80 -2.16 -8.62
C ILE A 168 17.23 -3.57 -8.20
N GLU A 169 16.47 -4.23 -7.34
CA GLU A 169 16.79 -5.61 -6.95
C GLU A 169 16.66 -6.57 -8.13
N GLU A 170 15.69 -6.37 -9.03
CA GLU A 170 15.55 -7.17 -10.24
C GLU A 170 16.70 -6.91 -11.24
N GLU A 171 17.13 -5.66 -11.42
CA GLU A 171 18.33 -5.32 -12.21
C GLU A 171 19.58 -6.03 -11.67
N LYS A 172 19.78 -6.01 -10.36
CA LYS A 172 20.92 -6.71 -9.73
C LYS A 172 20.88 -8.22 -9.97
N ARG A 173 19.68 -8.82 -9.86
CA ARG A 173 19.50 -10.27 -10.04
C ARG A 173 19.66 -10.73 -11.49
N SER A 174 19.15 -9.95 -12.44
CA SER A 174 19.29 -10.22 -13.87
C SER A 174 20.66 -9.82 -14.44
N HIS A 175 21.57 -9.31 -13.59
CA HIS A 175 22.85 -8.74 -14.01
C HIS A 175 22.68 -7.68 -15.12
N SER A 176 21.52 -7.01 -15.16
CA SER A 176 21.26 -5.91 -16.10
C SER A 176 21.83 -4.59 -15.55
N LYS A 177 21.97 -3.62 -16.44
CA LYS A 177 22.39 -2.27 -16.07
C LYS A 177 21.19 -1.35 -16.08
N ALA A 178 21.20 -0.34 -15.21
CA ALA A 178 20.21 0.72 -15.21
C ALA A 178 19.99 1.29 -16.62
N LEU A 179 18.77 1.61 -16.98
CA LEU A 179 18.41 2.03 -18.34
C LEU A 179 19.10 3.33 -18.76
N TYR A 180 19.49 4.17 -17.82
CA TYR A 180 20.34 5.33 -18.10
C TYR A 180 21.67 4.94 -18.75
N VAL A 181 22.25 3.77 -18.39
CA VAL A 181 23.51 3.25 -18.94
C VAL A 181 23.26 2.35 -20.15
N ALA A 182 22.08 1.72 -20.25
CA ALA A 182 21.70 0.81 -21.33
C ALA A 182 20.38 1.23 -22.02
N PRO A 183 20.33 2.42 -22.64
CA PRO A 183 19.09 3.01 -23.16
C PRO A 183 18.43 2.18 -24.29
N ALA A 184 19.18 1.34 -24.98
CA ALA A 184 18.65 0.43 -26.02
C ALA A 184 17.60 -0.56 -25.47
N LYS A 185 17.65 -0.88 -24.18
CA LYS A 185 16.68 -1.77 -23.51
C LYS A 185 15.45 -1.02 -22.94
N ALA A 186 15.44 0.31 -23.01
CA ALA A 186 14.41 1.12 -22.35
C ALA A 186 12.99 0.85 -22.91
N GLY A 187 12.84 0.71 -24.21
CA GLY A 187 11.52 0.47 -24.83
C GLY A 187 10.83 -0.79 -24.33
N PRO A 188 11.42 -1.97 -24.48
CA PRO A 188 10.84 -3.23 -23.98
C PRO A 188 10.62 -3.22 -22.46
N GLU A 189 11.57 -2.69 -21.70
CA GLU A 189 11.50 -2.69 -20.23
C GLU A 189 10.40 -1.76 -19.71
N MET A 190 10.25 -0.57 -20.28
CA MET A 190 9.15 0.34 -19.95
C MET A 190 7.78 -0.24 -20.31
N ALA A 191 7.71 -1.00 -21.43
CA ALA A 191 6.48 -1.69 -21.81
C ALA A 191 6.12 -2.78 -20.79
N ARG A 192 7.11 -3.60 -20.35
CA ARG A 192 6.96 -4.61 -19.30
C ARG A 192 6.42 -3.97 -18.02
N ILE A 193 7.12 -2.96 -17.50
CA ILE A 193 6.75 -2.24 -16.26
C ILE A 193 5.31 -1.72 -16.37
N ARG A 194 4.95 -1.10 -17.48
CA ARG A 194 3.60 -0.54 -17.67
C ARG A 194 2.52 -1.63 -17.69
N GLN A 195 2.78 -2.76 -18.31
CA GLN A 195 1.83 -3.87 -18.36
C GLN A 195 1.66 -4.52 -16.99
N ASP A 196 2.77 -4.83 -16.31
CA ASP A 196 2.77 -5.43 -14.98
C ASP A 196 2.03 -4.53 -13.96
N THR A 197 2.33 -3.23 -13.99
CA THR A 197 1.67 -2.26 -13.11
C THR A 197 0.18 -2.16 -13.41
N LEU A 198 -0.22 -2.02 -14.69
CA LEU A 198 -1.62 -1.91 -15.06
C LEU A 198 -2.43 -3.15 -14.64
N VAL A 199 -1.90 -4.35 -14.93
CA VAL A 199 -2.57 -5.61 -14.59
C VAL A 199 -2.69 -5.76 -13.08
N GLY A 200 -1.60 -5.51 -12.33
CA GLY A 200 -1.62 -5.62 -10.87
C GLY A 200 -2.58 -4.63 -10.21
N MET A 201 -2.57 -3.36 -10.66
CA MET A 201 -3.44 -2.32 -10.12
C MET A 201 -4.91 -2.53 -10.49
N ALA A 202 -5.20 -2.93 -11.74
CA ALA A 202 -6.56 -3.25 -12.17
C ALA A 202 -7.13 -4.43 -11.36
N PHE A 203 -6.34 -5.49 -11.17
CA PHE A 203 -6.73 -6.65 -10.38
C PHE A 203 -7.04 -6.27 -8.94
N SER A 204 -6.17 -5.51 -8.29
CA SER A 204 -6.37 -5.04 -6.92
C SER A 204 -7.65 -4.21 -6.79
N ASN A 205 -7.91 -3.28 -7.71
CA ASN A 205 -9.11 -2.46 -7.70
C ASN A 205 -10.39 -3.26 -7.94
N ILE A 206 -10.37 -4.24 -8.83
CA ILE A 206 -11.50 -5.14 -9.06
C ILE A 206 -11.85 -5.88 -7.77
N VAL A 207 -10.87 -6.47 -7.09
CA VAL A 207 -11.08 -7.14 -5.81
C VAL A 207 -11.65 -6.18 -4.77
N ALA A 208 -11.12 -4.94 -4.66
CA ALA A 208 -11.64 -3.93 -3.74
C ALA A 208 -13.11 -3.56 -4.02
N ILE A 209 -13.51 -3.43 -5.29
CA ILE A 209 -14.91 -3.18 -5.68
C ILE A 209 -15.80 -4.35 -5.25
N PHE A 210 -15.36 -5.59 -5.43
CA PHE A 210 -16.12 -6.77 -4.98
C PHE A 210 -16.24 -6.83 -3.45
N ILE A 211 -15.19 -6.45 -2.70
CA ILE A 211 -15.27 -6.35 -1.24
C ILE A 211 -16.33 -5.32 -0.82
N VAL A 212 -16.34 -4.15 -1.48
CA VAL A 212 -17.36 -3.10 -1.20
C VAL A 212 -18.76 -3.61 -1.53
N PHE A 213 -18.96 -4.29 -2.66
CA PHE A 213 -20.25 -4.86 -3.03
C PHE A 213 -20.69 -5.95 -2.05
N ALA A 214 -19.81 -6.86 -1.66
CA ALA A 214 -20.11 -7.88 -0.67
C ALA A 214 -20.51 -7.26 0.66
N ALA A 215 -19.75 -6.30 1.17
CA ALA A 215 -20.08 -5.59 2.42
C ALA A 215 -21.40 -4.82 2.33
N SER A 216 -21.68 -4.17 1.20
CA SER A 216 -22.94 -3.46 0.97
C SER A 216 -24.13 -4.41 0.96
N ALA A 217 -24.04 -5.52 0.23
CA ALA A 217 -25.15 -6.47 0.06
C ALA A 217 -25.39 -7.35 1.31
N THR A 218 -24.40 -7.51 2.19
CA THR A 218 -24.51 -8.35 3.39
C THR A 218 -24.65 -7.53 4.67
N LEU A 219 -23.73 -6.63 4.95
CA LEU A 219 -23.69 -5.87 6.20
C LEU A 219 -24.63 -4.67 6.15
N HIS A 220 -24.48 -3.80 5.16
CA HIS A 220 -25.26 -2.57 5.06
C HIS A 220 -26.76 -2.87 4.83
N ALA A 221 -27.10 -3.83 3.98
CA ALA A 221 -28.47 -4.26 3.75
C ALA A 221 -29.15 -4.82 5.01
N ASN A 222 -28.38 -5.31 6.00
CA ASN A 222 -28.85 -5.76 7.30
C ASN A 222 -28.71 -4.68 8.41
N GLY A 223 -28.53 -3.41 8.05
CA GLY A 223 -28.50 -2.29 8.98
C GLY A 223 -27.14 -2.06 9.69
N VAL A 224 -26.09 -2.82 9.34
CA VAL A 224 -24.74 -2.59 9.86
C VAL A 224 -24.08 -1.49 9.05
N THR A 225 -24.15 -0.26 9.56
CA THR A 225 -23.57 0.93 8.91
C THR A 225 -22.14 1.25 9.36
N THR A 226 -21.74 0.71 10.52
CA THR A 226 -20.40 0.91 11.08
C THR A 226 -19.79 -0.43 11.47
N ILE A 227 -18.62 -0.73 10.95
CA ILE A 227 -17.85 -1.93 11.29
C ILE A 227 -16.86 -1.55 12.39
N GLU A 228 -17.00 -2.12 13.57
CA GLU A 228 -16.17 -1.82 14.73
C GLU A 228 -15.22 -2.98 15.10
N THR A 229 -15.53 -4.20 14.64
CA THR A 229 -14.75 -5.39 15.00
C THR A 229 -14.44 -6.27 13.78
N ALA A 230 -13.37 -7.05 13.90
CA ALA A 230 -13.00 -8.05 12.90
C ALA A 230 -14.12 -9.10 12.72
N ALA A 231 -14.84 -9.45 13.79
CA ALA A 231 -15.96 -10.38 13.72
C ALA A 231 -17.11 -9.84 12.88
N GLN A 232 -17.48 -8.56 13.03
CA GLN A 232 -18.50 -7.92 12.19
C GLN A 232 -18.07 -7.91 10.71
N ALA A 233 -16.79 -7.61 10.42
CA ALA A 233 -16.30 -7.65 9.05
C ALA A 233 -16.35 -9.07 8.46
N ALA A 234 -16.07 -10.10 9.25
CA ALA A 234 -16.11 -11.49 8.83
C ALA A 234 -17.54 -11.97 8.48
N GLU A 235 -18.59 -11.38 9.08
CA GLU A 235 -19.99 -11.69 8.78
C GLU A 235 -20.33 -11.46 7.30
N ALA A 236 -19.62 -10.57 6.61
CA ALA A 236 -19.78 -10.37 5.17
C ALA A 236 -19.53 -11.64 4.34
N LEU A 237 -18.76 -12.58 4.86
CA LEU A 237 -18.44 -13.85 4.20
C LEU A 237 -19.44 -14.99 4.55
N ARG A 238 -20.34 -14.77 5.51
CA ARG A 238 -21.27 -15.81 5.99
C ARG A 238 -22.17 -16.42 4.91
N PRO A 239 -22.66 -15.69 3.90
CA PRO A 239 -23.50 -16.26 2.85
C PRO A 239 -22.82 -17.39 2.05
N VAL A 240 -21.49 -17.33 1.90
CA VAL A 240 -20.72 -18.36 1.16
C VAL A 240 -20.02 -19.33 2.09
N ALA A 241 -19.38 -18.81 3.14
CA ALA A 241 -18.54 -19.62 4.03
C ALA A 241 -19.28 -20.18 5.27
N GLY A 242 -20.52 -19.76 5.54
CA GLY A 242 -21.31 -20.22 6.68
C GLY A 242 -20.52 -20.10 7.98
N ARG A 243 -20.42 -21.22 8.73
CA ARG A 243 -19.66 -21.29 10.00
C ARG A 243 -18.15 -21.05 9.84
N PHE A 244 -17.61 -21.17 8.62
CA PHE A 244 -16.18 -20.98 8.34
C PHE A 244 -15.85 -19.53 7.99
N ALA A 245 -16.82 -18.60 7.98
CA ALA A 245 -16.61 -17.19 7.64
C ALA A 245 -15.50 -16.52 8.46
N PHE A 246 -15.48 -16.76 9.78
CA PHE A 246 -14.45 -16.22 10.68
C PHE A 246 -13.05 -16.79 10.37
N LEU A 247 -12.94 -18.09 10.09
CA LEU A 247 -11.68 -18.73 9.74
C LEU A 247 -11.15 -18.20 8.40
N LEU A 248 -12.02 -18.10 7.40
CA LEU A 248 -11.66 -17.60 6.07
C LEU A 248 -11.22 -16.14 6.12
N PHE A 249 -11.94 -15.32 6.87
CA PHE A 249 -11.58 -13.91 7.10
C PHE A 249 -10.22 -13.79 7.80
N ALA A 250 -10.03 -14.51 8.90
CA ALA A 250 -8.77 -14.48 9.65
C ALA A 250 -7.59 -14.95 8.79
N PHE A 251 -7.78 -16.00 7.99
CA PHE A 251 -6.76 -16.48 7.06
C PHE A 251 -6.38 -15.42 6.02
N GLY A 252 -7.37 -14.69 5.51
CA GLY A 252 -7.16 -13.57 4.60
C GLY A 252 -6.38 -12.43 5.25
N ILE A 253 -6.84 -11.94 6.40
CA ILE A 253 -6.21 -10.80 7.11
C ILE A 253 -4.79 -11.15 7.57
N ILE A 254 -4.58 -12.32 8.15
CA ILE A 254 -3.24 -12.75 8.60
C ILE A 254 -2.32 -12.94 7.40
N GLY A 255 -2.79 -13.61 6.34
CA GLY A 255 -1.99 -13.84 5.15
C GLY A 255 -1.61 -12.57 4.41
N THR A 256 -2.55 -11.65 4.22
CA THR A 256 -2.27 -10.34 3.61
C THR A 256 -1.37 -9.48 4.50
N GLY A 257 -1.56 -9.50 5.82
CA GLY A 257 -0.70 -8.81 6.77
C GLY A 257 0.74 -9.32 6.75
N LEU A 258 0.94 -10.65 6.72
CA LEU A 258 2.27 -11.25 6.57
C LEU A 258 2.97 -10.85 5.26
N LEU A 259 2.23 -10.51 4.20
CA LEU A 259 2.79 -9.96 2.95
C LEU A 259 3.02 -8.45 3.04
N ALA A 260 2.12 -7.70 3.69
CA ALA A 260 2.17 -6.24 3.75
C ALA A 260 3.26 -5.73 4.72
N VAL A 261 3.43 -6.36 5.88
CA VAL A 261 4.40 -5.94 6.90
C VAL A 261 5.83 -5.83 6.33
N PRO A 262 6.37 -6.82 5.60
CA PRO A 262 7.69 -6.70 4.98
C PRO A 262 7.81 -5.61 3.92
N VAL A 263 6.73 -5.35 3.19
CA VAL A 263 6.71 -4.27 2.19
C VAL A 263 6.78 -2.90 2.87
N LEU A 264 6.02 -2.72 3.95
CA LEU A 264 6.02 -1.50 4.77
C LEU A 264 7.37 -1.27 5.46
N ALA A 265 7.85 -2.26 6.21
CA ALA A 265 9.12 -2.18 6.93
C ALA A 265 10.31 -2.06 5.96
N GLY A 266 10.28 -2.84 4.86
CA GLY A 266 11.28 -2.80 3.81
C GLY A 266 11.33 -1.44 3.09
N SER A 267 10.20 -0.84 2.74
CA SER A 267 10.16 0.48 2.10
C SER A 267 10.77 1.57 3.00
N ALA A 268 10.50 1.52 4.30
CA ALA A 268 11.14 2.39 5.30
C ALA A 268 12.65 2.17 5.35
N ALA A 269 13.08 0.91 5.37
CA ALA A 269 14.49 0.54 5.43
C ALA A 269 15.26 0.95 4.17
N TYR A 270 14.67 0.81 2.98
CA TYR A 270 15.24 1.33 1.74
C TYR A 270 15.40 2.84 1.80
N ALA A 271 14.36 3.57 2.18
CA ALA A 271 14.38 5.03 2.25
C ALA A 271 15.46 5.55 3.21
N VAL A 272 15.55 5.00 4.42
CA VAL A 272 16.54 5.40 5.44
C VAL A 272 17.97 5.05 4.99
N SER A 273 18.18 3.84 4.48
CA SER A 273 19.51 3.39 4.04
C SER A 273 20.00 4.22 2.85
N GLU A 274 19.15 4.52 1.89
CA GLU A 274 19.45 5.37 0.74
C GLU A 274 19.73 6.82 1.14
N MET A 275 18.93 7.36 2.09
CA MET A 275 19.13 8.70 2.64
C MET A 275 20.53 8.83 3.27
N LEU A 276 20.97 7.82 3.99
CA LEU A 276 22.27 7.80 4.67
C LEU A 276 23.41 7.23 3.80
N GLY A 277 23.13 6.81 2.57
CA GLY A 277 24.12 6.25 1.64
C GLY A 277 24.70 4.92 2.08
N ARG A 278 23.92 4.12 2.74
CA ARG A 278 24.30 2.79 3.21
C ARG A 278 23.71 1.70 2.31
N PRO A 279 24.33 0.49 2.30
CA PRO A 279 23.78 -0.63 1.56
C PRO A 279 22.32 -0.94 1.96
N ALA A 280 21.48 -1.11 0.95
CA ALA A 280 20.08 -1.44 1.09
C ALA A 280 19.74 -2.60 0.15
N SER A 281 19.41 -3.76 0.70
CA SER A 281 18.95 -4.91 -0.08
C SER A 281 18.42 -6.01 0.85
N LEU A 282 17.27 -6.57 0.50
CA LEU A 282 16.69 -7.75 1.16
C LEU A 282 17.49 -9.05 0.88
N ASP A 283 18.29 -9.05 -0.17
CA ASP A 283 19.17 -10.19 -0.48
C ASP A 283 20.53 -10.12 0.28
N SER A 284 20.78 -9.01 0.98
CA SER A 284 22.00 -8.85 1.78
C SER A 284 21.87 -9.54 3.14
N ARG A 285 22.97 -10.11 3.63
CA ARG A 285 23.01 -10.66 5.01
C ARG A 285 22.87 -9.53 6.04
N PRO A 286 22.18 -9.74 7.18
CA PRO A 286 21.99 -8.71 8.22
C PRO A 286 23.29 -8.05 8.69
N ASN A 287 24.39 -8.83 8.78
CA ASN A 287 25.70 -8.31 9.20
C ASN A 287 26.30 -7.30 8.20
N ARG A 288 25.92 -7.34 6.92
CA ARG A 288 26.41 -6.42 5.89
C ARG A 288 25.50 -5.20 5.69
N ALA A 289 24.22 -5.31 6.06
CA ALA A 289 23.23 -4.26 5.94
C ALA A 289 22.57 -3.94 7.30
N ARG A 290 23.39 -3.69 8.33
CA ARG A 290 22.93 -3.49 9.71
C ARG A 290 21.92 -2.37 9.85
N LEU A 291 22.12 -1.24 9.15
CA LEU A 291 21.18 -0.12 9.19
C LEU A 291 19.83 -0.51 8.58
N PHE A 292 19.84 -1.22 7.47
CA PHE A 292 18.63 -1.67 6.77
C PHE A 292 17.79 -2.58 7.68
N TYR A 293 18.36 -3.65 8.21
CA TYR A 293 17.66 -4.56 9.11
C TYR A 293 17.34 -3.95 10.48
N GLY A 294 18.18 -3.04 10.96
CA GLY A 294 17.88 -2.24 12.16
C GLY A 294 16.68 -1.33 11.98
N THR A 295 16.51 -0.74 10.79
CA THR A 295 15.31 0.06 10.46
C THR A 295 14.07 -0.81 10.39
N ILE A 296 14.14 -1.99 9.73
CA ILE A 296 13.04 -2.97 9.72
C ILE A 296 12.61 -3.29 11.15
N ALA A 297 13.56 -3.67 12.00
CA ALA A 297 13.27 -4.02 13.39
C ALA A 297 12.64 -2.85 14.17
N MET A 298 13.23 -1.66 14.07
CA MET A 298 12.72 -0.47 14.76
C MET A 298 11.29 -0.10 14.31
N THR A 299 11.02 -0.08 13.00
CA THR A 299 9.70 0.31 12.49
C THR A 299 8.64 -0.72 12.81
N THR A 300 8.94 -2.02 12.70
CA THR A 300 8.01 -3.11 13.05
C THR A 300 7.71 -3.12 14.55
N LEU A 301 8.73 -2.98 15.40
CA LEU A 301 8.53 -2.91 16.86
C LEU A 301 7.77 -1.64 17.25
N ALA A 302 8.12 -0.49 16.67
CA ALA A 302 7.38 0.76 16.93
C ALA A 302 5.90 0.62 16.53
N GLY A 303 5.61 0.02 15.38
CA GLY A 303 4.24 -0.28 14.96
C GLY A 303 3.52 -1.22 15.95
N ALA A 304 4.14 -2.34 16.32
CA ALA A 304 3.56 -3.30 17.27
C ALA A 304 3.26 -2.68 18.65
N LEU A 305 4.08 -1.73 19.08
CA LEU A 305 3.91 -1.01 20.35
C LEU A 305 2.79 0.05 20.33
N LEU A 306 2.15 0.32 19.18
CA LEU A 306 0.96 1.16 19.13
C LEU A 306 -0.29 0.44 19.68
N GLN A 307 -0.34 -0.89 19.59
CA GLN A 307 -1.50 -1.66 20.07
C GLN A 307 -1.77 -1.52 21.60
N PRO A 308 -0.77 -1.53 22.51
CA PRO A 308 -0.99 -1.34 23.93
C PRO A 308 -1.64 -0.01 24.30
N ILE A 309 -1.63 1.00 23.42
CA ILE A 309 -2.30 2.29 23.62
C ILE A 309 -3.85 2.14 23.57
N GLY A 310 -4.35 0.98 23.16
CA GLY A 310 -5.78 0.68 23.18
C GLY A 310 -6.56 1.18 21.96
N ILE A 311 -5.90 1.46 20.85
CA ILE A 311 -6.57 1.87 19.61
C ILE A 311 -7.29 0.67 19.01
N ASN A 312 -8.58 0.86 18.65
CA ASN A 312 -9.35 -0.16 17.95
C ASN A 312 -8.71 -0.50 16.58
N PRO A 313 -8.44 -1.78 16.26
CA PRO A 313 -7.76 -2.18 15.02
C PRO A 313 -8.45 -1.72 13.75
N VAL A 314 -9.77 -1.76 13.68
CA VAL A 314 -10.54 -1.32 12.50
C VAL A 314 -10.40 0.19 12.31
N ARG A 315 -10.46 0.95 13.41
CA ARG A 315 -10.21 2.40 13.38
C ARG A 315 -8.76 2.70 13.01
N ALA A 316 -7.81 1.90 13.49
CA ALA A 316 -6.39 2.05 13.13
C ALA A 316 -6.17 1.88 11.63
N LEU A 317 -6.76 0.85 10.99
CA LEU A 317 -6.71 0.64 9.54
C LEU A 317 -7.34 1.82 8.78
N TYR A 318 -8.50 2.30 9.23
CA TYR A 318 -9.17 3.44 8.60
C TYR A 318 -8.31 4.71 8.65
N TRP A 319 -7.80 5.07 9.82
CA TRP A 319 -6.97 6.26 9.99
C TRP A 319 -5.60 6.14 9.33
N SER A 320 -5.01 4.94 9.28
CA SER A 320 -3.79 4.71 8.52
C SER A 320 -4.00 4.99 7.03
N ALA A 321 -5.15 4.61 6.47
CA ALA A 321 -5.52 4.93 5.10
C ALA A 321 -5.69 6.45 4.87
N VAL A 322 -6.34 7.16 5.80
CA VAL A 322 -6.45 8.64 5.75
C VAL A 322 -5.07 9.29 5.76
N ILE A 323 -4.21 8.89 6.68
CA ILE A 323 -2.84 9.42 6.81
C ILE A 323 -2.04 9.15 5.52
N ASN A 324 -2.14 7.95 4.95
CA ASN A 324 -1.51 7.64 3.66
C ASN A 324 -1.99 8.59 2.56
N GLY A 325 -3.29 8.86 2.48
CA GLY A 325 -3.86 9.80 1.51
C GLY A 325 -3.29 11.21 1.66
N LEU A 326 -3.21 11.70 2.90
CA LEU A 326 -2.65 13.03 3.19
C LEU A 326 -1.16 13.13 2.84
N LEU A 327 -0.39 12.08 3.14
CA LEU A 327 1.05 12.06 2.90
C LEU A 327 1.43 11.68 1.46
N ALA A 328 0.52 11.09 0.70
CA ALA A 328 0.76 10.73 -0.69
C ALA A 328 1.02 11.97 -1.57
N ALA A 329 0.26 13.05 -1.40
CA ALA A 329 0.36 14.24 -2.25
C ALA A 329 1.79 14.86 -2.28
N PRO A 330 2.44 15.18 -1.15
CA PRO A 330 3.80 15.73 -1.17
C PRO A 330 4.82 14.73 -1.71
N LEU A 331 4.67 13.44 -1.44
CA LEU A 331 5.58 12.42 -1.93
C LEU A 331 5.42 12.18 -3.44
N MET A 332 4.20 12.21 -3.97
CA MET A 332 3.93 12.20 -5.41
C MET A 332 4.55 13.41 -6.12
N ALA A 333 4.42 14.60 -5.54
CA ALA A 333 5.05 15.82 -6.09
C ALA A 333 6.57 15.64 -6.21
N VAL A 334 7.21 15.13 -5.17
CA VAL A 334 8.65 14.83 -5.18
C VAL A 334 9.02 13.82 -6.28
N MET A 335 8.23 12.75 -6.45
CA MET A 335 8.47 11.76 -7.50
C MET A 335 8.31 12.37 -8.90
N MET A 336 7.28 13.17 -9.11
CA MET A 336 7.06 13.89 -10.37
C MET A 336 8.23 14.82 -10.69
N LEU A 337 8.77 15.53 -9.69
CA LEU A 337 9.96 16.35 -9.86
C LEU A 337 11.19 15.51 -10.27
N ILE A 338 11.38 14.31 -9.69
CA ILE A 338 12.50 13.42 -10.06
C ILE A 338 12.34 12.93 -11.49
N VAL A 339 11.17 12.37 -11.85
CA VAL A 339 10.96 11.69 -13.14
C VAL A 339 10.97 12.65 -14.33
N THR A 340 10.71 13.92 -14.10
CA THR A 340 10.78 14.99 -15.13
C THR A 340 12.14 15.69 -15.16
N ASN A 341 13.06 15.40 -14.22
CA ASN A 341 14.36 16.06 -14.13
C ASN A 341 15.39 15.39 -15.06
N PRO A 342 15.89 16.11 -16.10
CA PRO A 342 16.89 15.54 -17.01
C PRO A 342 18.23 15.20 -16.34
N ARG A 343 18.57 15.85 -15.22
CA ARG A 343 19.80 15.56 -14.47
C ARG A 343 19.72 14.20 -13.75
N ALA A 344 18.50 13.75 -13.39
CA ALA A 344 18.27 12.47 -12.76
C ALA A 344 18.01 11.36 -13.79
N MET A 345 17.16 11.63 -14.80
CA MET A 345 16.62 10.64 -15.74
C MET A 345 17.29 10.64 -17.12
N GLY A 346 18.16 11.62 -17.40
CA GLY A 346 18.78 11.77 -18.71
C GLY A 346 17.77 11.98 -19.83
N HIS A 347 17.87 11.20 -20.90
CA HIS A 347 16.95 11.24 -22.03
C HIS A 347 15.62 10.51 -21.78
N LEU A 348 15.54 9.72 -20.70
CA LEU A 348 14.40 8.88 -20.32
C LEU A 348 13.45 9.57 -19.32
N THR A 349 13.40 10.90 -19.35
CA THR A 349 12.40 11.67 -18.59
C THR A 349 11.00 11.32 -19.03
N LEU A 350 10.06 11.30 -18.09
CA LEU A 350 8.64 11.14 -18.39
C LEU A 350 8.15 12.33 -19.23
N LYS A 351 7.46 12.04 -20.34
CA LYS A 351 6.97 13.05 -21.30
C LYS A 351 5.51 12.81 -21.66
N GLY A 352 4.90 13.83 -22.26
CA GLY A 352 3.55 13.76 -22.86
C GLY A 352 2.45 13.47 -21.82
N GLY A 353 1.52 12.60 -22.19
CA GLY A 353 0.33 12.29 -21.38
C GLY A 353 0.65 11.73 -19.98
N GLY A 354 1.74 10.98 -19.82
CA GLY A 354 2.17 10.47 -18.53
C GLY A 354 2.53 11.59 -17.54
N THR A 355 3.21 12.63 -17.99
CA THR A 355 3.52 13.80 -17.17
C THR A 355 2.25 14.55 -16.74
N ILE A 356 1.33 14.76 -17.68
CA ILE A 356 0.05 15.43 -17.39
C ILE A 356 -0.74 14.63 -16.38
N LEU A 357 -0.94 13.34 -16.62
CA LEU A 357 -1.72 12.47 -15.75
C LEU A 357 -1.08 12.33 -14.34
N GLY A 358 0.26 12.26 -14.26
CA GLY A 358 0.97 12.21 -12.98
C GLY A 358 0.78 13.51 -12.15
N TRP A 359 0.86 14.67 -12.79
CA TRP A 359 0.59 15.94 -12.10
C TRP A 359 -0.89 16.12 -11.76
N VAL A 360 -1.81 15.66 -12.63
CA VAL A 360 -3.26 15.64 -12.33
C VAL A 360 -3.53 14.75 -11.11
N ALA A 361 -2.96 13.53 -11.06
CA ALA A 361 -3.08 12.65 -9.91
C ALA A 361 -2.57 13.31 -8.63
N THR A 362 -1.41 13.98 -8.71
CA THR A 362 -0.82 14.71 -7.57
C THR A 362 -1.73 15.88 -7.12
N ALA A 363 -2.30 16.62 -8.05
CA ALA A 363 -3.22 17.74 -7.77
C ALA A 363 -4.53 17.24 -7.14
N VAL A 364 -5.09 16.13 -7.62
CA VAL A 364 -6.30 15.51 -7.05
C VAL A 364 -6.04 15.08 -5.61
N MET A 365 -4.90 14.42 -5.32
CA MET A 365 -4.52 14.05 -3.96
C MET A 365 -4.33 15.27 -3.05
N ALA A 366 -3.68 16.32 -3.55
CA ALA A 366 -3.50 17.56 -2.80
C ALA A 366 -4.84 18.25 -2.50
N LEU A 367 -5.73 18.31 -3.50
CA LEU A 367 -7.07 18.88 -3.33
C LEU A 367 -7.90 18.08 -2.32
N ALA A 368 -7.87 16.74 -2.41
CA ALA A 368 -8.56 15.87 -1.45
C ALA A 368 -8.04 16.13 -0.02
N SER A 369 -6.73 16.29 0.16
CA SER A 369 -6.11 16.62 1.45
C SER A 369 -6.56 17.99 1.98
N VAL A 370 -6.60 19.00 1.10
CA VAL A 370 -7.08 20.36 1.47
C VAL A 370 -8.56 20.33 1.86
N LEU A 371 -9.39 19.63 1.09
CA LEU A 371 -10.83 19.48 1.41
C LEU A 371 -11.04 18.74 2.74
N PHE A 372 -10.23 17.73 3.04
CA PHE A 372 -10.25 17.07 4.34
C PHE A 372 -9.97 18.07 5.46
N PHE A 373 -8.88 18.84 5.40
CA PHE A 373 -8.57 19.82 6.44
C PHE A 373 -9.65 20.92 6.54
N ALA A 374 -10.17 21.40 5.39
CA ALA A 374 -11.25 22.38 5.39
C ALA A 374 -12.56 21.84 5.99
N SER A 375 -12.79 20.54 5.97
CA SER A 375 -13.99 19.92 6.56
C SER A 375 -13.92 19.75 8.09
N LEU A 376 -12.76 20.03 8.70
CA LEU A 376 -12.57 19.99 10.15
C LEU A 376 -12.95 21.32 10.84
N PHE A 377 -13.12 22.36 10.05
CA PHE A 377 -13.51 23.72 10.49
C PHE A 377 -14.87 24.10 9.91
#